data_1bc64215af4a4dc0ee1d7600d4fb4556
#
_entry.id   1bc64215af4a4dc0ee1d7600d4fb4556
#
_cell.length_a   1.000
_cell.length_b   1.000
_cell.length_c   1.000
_cell.angle_alpha   90.00
_cell.angle_beta   90.00
_cell.angle_gamma   90.00
#
_symmetry.space_group_name_H-M   'P 1'
#
loop_
_entity.id
_entity.type
_entity.pdbx_description
1 polymer ?
#
loop_
_entity_poly.entity_id
_entity_poly.type
_entity_poly.pdbx_seq_one_letter_code
_entity_poly.pdbx_strand_id
1 'polypeptide(L)'
;MATEHERRFHGEADRLRSPERIALLEVDRVVGLVVAGLRQPRVLDVGTGTGVFAEAFAARGLVVAGIDPNPSLLEAAKRFVPGGDFKEGTAEAIPFGNKAFDLAFLGHVLHEADDPVAALKEARRVSTKRVSVLEWPYVDEEQGPPLGHRLSADAVASIAEQAGFGQVEHLKLAHMDLYRVAV
;
A
#
# COMPACT_ATOMS: atom_id res chain seq x y z
N MET A 1 15.67 0.95 -19.92
CA MET A 1 14.88 0.19 -18.93
C MET A 1 15.61 0.32 -17.60
N ALA A 2 14.96 0.90 -16.59
CA ALA A 2 15.52 0.94 -15.23
C ALA A 2 15.70 -0.50 -14.75
N THR A 3 16.81 -0.79 -14.08
CA THR A 3 17.06 -2.11 -13.52
C THR A 3 16.10 -2.37 -12.35
N GLU A 4 15.77 -3.64 -12.08
CA GLU A 4 14.92 -4.12 -10.98
C GLU A 4 15.28 -3.49 -9.61
N HIS A 5 16.54 -3.11 -9.42
CA HIS A 5 17.07 -2.48 -8.21
C HIS A 5 16.77 -0.98 -8.09
N GLU A 6 16.48 -0.29 -9.18
CA GLU A 6 16.29 1.18 -9.20
C GLU A 6 14.87 1.61 -8.78
N ARG A 7 13.90 0.71 -8.77
CA ARG A 7 12.51 1.01 -8.43
C ARG A 7 12.21 0.86 -6.93
N ARG A 8 12.99 0.06 -6.20
CA ARG A 8 12.76 -0.18 -4.77
C ARG A 8 13.32 0.95 -3.91
N PHE A 9 12.52 1.40 -2.96
CA PHE A 9 12.94 2.45 -2.02
C PHE A 9 14.01 1.93 -1.05
N HIS A 10 15.20 2.54 -1.06
CA HIS A 10 16.33 2.23 -0.18
C HIS A 10 16.60 3.33 0.86
N GLY A 11 15.59 4.15 1.21
CA GLY A 11 15.72 5.23 2.19
C GLY A 11 15.92 4.73 3.61
N GLU A 12 16.58 5.56 4.43
CA GLU A 12 16.72 5.30 5.86
C GLU A 12 15.34 5.31 6.55
N ALA A 13 15.14 4.41 7.54
CA ALA A 13 13.88 4.25 8.25
C ALA A 13 13.32 5.57 8.83
N ASP A 14 14.19 6.45 9.30
CA ASP A 14 13.81 7.75 9.87
C ASP A 14 13.18 8.69 8.84
N ARG A 15 13.62 8.66 7.58
CA ARG A 15 13.03 9.46 6.50
C ARG A 15 11.59 9.03 6.18
N LEU A 16 11.28 7.74 6.31
CA LEU A 16 9.93 7.21 6.10
C LEU A 16 8.93 7.71 7.14
N ARG A 17 9.43 8.13 8.31
CA ARG A 17 8.61 8.59 9.44
C ARG A 17 8.77 10.07 9.74
N SER A 18 9.40 10.84 8.85
CA SER A 18 9.52 12.27 9.07
C SER A 18 8.15 12.94 9.14
N PRO A 19 7.96 13.97 9.99
CA PRO A 19 6.70 14.70 10.09
C PRO A 19 6.22 15.25 8.74
N GLU A 20 7.14 15.72 7.91
CA GLU A 20 6.86 16.27 6.59
C GLU A 20 6.29 15.19 5.66
N ARG A 21 6.87 13.97 5.70
CA ARG A 21 6.37 12.84 4.91
C ARG A 21 5.00 12.38 5.39
N ILE A 22 4.79 12.28 6.70
CA ILE A 22 3.49 11.89 7.27
C ILE A 22 2.40 12.90 6.87
N ALA A 23 2.71 14.20 6.91
CA ALA A 23 1.80 15.24 6.47
C ALA A 23 1.51 15.16 4.97
N LEU A 24 2.55 14.96 4.14
CA LEU A 24 2.44 14.81 2.69
C LEU A 24 1.55 13.62 2.30
N LEU A 25 1.68 12.50 3.03
CA LEU A 25 0.89 11.29 2.80
C LEU A 25 -0.56 11.40 3.30
N GLU A 26 -0.93 12.47 4.00
CA GLU A 26 -2.27 12.66 4.58
C GLU A 26 -2.75 11.41 5.35
N VAL A 27 -1.87 10.78 6.13
CA VAL A 27 -2.03 9.42 6.68
C VAL A 27 -3.40 9.20 7.32
N ASP A 28 -3.84 10.10 8.20
CA ASP A 28 -5.13 9.98 8.88
C ASP A 28 -6.33 10.04 7.92
N ARG A 29 -6.26 10.92 6.93
CA ARG A 29 -7.29 11.05 5.90
C ARG A 29 -7.35 9.82 5.01
N VAL A 30 -6.19 9.34 4.54
CA VAL A 30 -6.08 8.13 3.73
C VAL A 30 -6.67 6.93 4.47
N VAL A 31 -6.23 6.68 5.71
CA VAL A 31 -6.73 5.56 6.51
C VAL A 31 -8.24 5.65 6.71
N GLY A 32 -8.78 6.86 6.98
CA GLY A 32 -10.23 7.07 7.08
C GLY A 32 -10.98 6.70 5.79
N LEU A 33 -10.47 7.12 4.64
CA LEU A 33 -11.06 6.80 3.34
C LEU A 33 -10.94 5.30 3.00
N VAL A 34 -9.79 4.70 3.29
CA VAL A 34 -9.51 3.28 3.03
C VAL A 34 -10.50 2.38 3.77
N VAL A 35 -10.83 2.68 5.03
CA VAL A 35 -11.76 1.86 5.83
C VAL A 35 -13.23 2.30 5.74
N ALA A 36 -13.53 3.40 5.05
CA ALA A 36 -14.89 3.94 4.96
C ALA A 36 -15.91 2.89 4.49
N GLY A 37 -17.00 2.73 5.24
CA GLY A 37 -18.05 1.73 4.96
C GLY A 37 -17.72 0.30 5.41
N LEU A 38 -16.53 0.03 5.96
CA LEU A 38 -16.17 -1.26 6.53
C LEU A 38 -16.30 -1.23 8.06
N ARG A 39 -16.83 -2.30 8.65
CA ARG A 39 -16.94 -2.43 10.11
C ARG A 39 -15.81 -3.29 10.64
N GLN A 40 -14.91 -2.71 11.45
CA GLN A 40 -13.79 -3.39 12.11
C GLN A 40 -13.01 -4.34 11.16
N PRO A 41 -12.54 -3.86 9.97
CA PRO A 41 -11.86 -4.72 9.04
C PRO A 41 -10.51 -5.21 9.59
N ARG A 42 -10.17 -6.46 9.28
CA ARG A 42 -8.79 -6.95 9.40
C ARG A 42 -8.01 -6.42 8.20
N VAL A 43 -6.91 -5.73 8.45
CA VAL A 43 -6.15 -5.00 7.44
C VAL A 43 -4.80 -5.66 7.20
N LEU A 44 -4.44 -5.85 5.93
CA LEU A 44 -3.08 -6.15 5.51
C LEU A 44 -2.47 -4.87 4.88
N ASP A 45 -1.34 -4.42 5.42
CA ASP A 45 -0.52 -3.35 4.87
C ASP A 45 0.62 -3.96 4.05
N VAL A 46 0.50 -3.89 2.72
CA VAL A 46 1.46 -4.45 1.76
C VAL A 46 2.54 -3.42 1.46
N GLY A 47 3.82 -3.81 1.62
CA GLY A 47 4.93 -2.86 1.58
C GLY A 47 4.89 -1.92 2.77
N THR A 48 4.65 -2.48 3.97
CA THR A 48 4.41 -1.71 5.20
C THR A 48 5.56 -0.79 5.60
N GLY A 49 6.78 -1.05 5.10
CA GLY A 49 7.97 -0.30 5.44
C GLY A 49 8.19 -0.25 6.96
N THR A 50 8.29 0.95 7.51
CA THR A 50 8.41 1.18 8.97
C THR A 50 7.08 1.14 9.71
N GLY A 51 5.97 0.78 9.04
CA GLY A 51 4.65 0.63 9.65
C GLY A 51 3.86 1.93 9.85
N VAL A 52 4.10 2.97 9.09
CA VAL A 52 3.38 4.27 9.24
C VAL A 52 1.87 4.09 9.08
N PHE A 53 1.42 3.44 8.02
CA PHE A 53 -0.01 3.18 7.80
C PHE A 53 -0.53 2.08 8.73
N ALA A 54 0.27 1.02 8.97
CA ALA A 54 -0.07 -0.03 9.93
C ALA A 54 -0.36 0.55 11.32
N GLU A 55 0.47 1.48 11.81
CA GLU A 55 0.26 2.19 13.08
C GLU A 55 -1.04 3.02 13.07
N ALA A 56 -1.30 3.75 12.00
CA ALA A 56 -2.50 4.55 11.88
C ALA A 56 -3.79 3.69 11.80
N PHE A 57 -3.74 2.52 11.19
CA PHE A 57 -4.83 1.53 11.25
C PHE A 57 -4.99 0.96 12.67
N ALA A 58 -3.89 0.58 13.32
CA ALA A 58 -3.91 0.06 14.70
C ALA A 58 -4.42 1.09 15.71
N ALA A 59 -4.07 2.37 15.55
CA ALA A 59 -4.57 3.47 16.39
C ALA A 59 -6.11 3.63 16.31
N ARG A 60 -6.76 3.12 15.26
CA ARG A 60 -8.22 3.03 15.15
C ARG A 60 -8.82 1.74 15.73
N GLY A 61 -8.00 0.95 16.43
CA GLY A 61 -8.43 -0.31 17.04
C GLY A 61 -8.60 -1.47 16.07
N LEU A 62 -8.01 -1.38 14.86
CA LEU A 62 -8.10 -2.44 13.86
C LEU A 62 -7.03 -3.50 14.06
N VAL A 63 -7.33 -4.73 13.66
CA VAL A 63 -6.35 -5.81 13.60
C VAL A 63 -5.52 -5.64 12.32
N VAL A 64 -4.21 -5.52 12.47
CA VAL A 64 -3.28 -5.20 11.39
C VAL A 64 -2.23 -6.29 11.23
N ALA A 65 -1.95 -6.64 9.99
CA ALA A 65 -0.77 -7.35 9.57
C ALA A 65 -0.02 -6.52 8.52
N GLY A 66 1.26 -6.78 8.32
CA GLY A 66 2.05 -6.10 7.29
C GLY A 66 3.08 -7.02 6.66
N ILE A 67 3.44 -6.72 5.43
CA ILE A 67 4.57 -7.36 4.74
C ILE A 67 5.50 -6.33 4.14
N ASP A 68 6.78 -6.67 4.10
CA ASP A 68 7.81 -5.89 3.41
C ASP A 68 8.96 -6.84 3.03
N PRO A 69 9.63 -6.68 1.89
CA PRO A 69 10.80 -7.48 1.55
C PRO A 69 12.04 -7.12 2.38
N ASN A 70 12.03 -6.00 3.12
CA ASN A 70 13.17 -5.54 3.92
C ASN A 70 12.96 -5.86 5.41
N PRO A 71 13.68 -6.86 5.96
CA PRO A 71 13.53 -7.26 7.36
C PRO A 71 13.88 -6.14 8.36
N SER A 72 14.78 -5.22 8.01
CA SER A 72 15.13 -4.10 8.88
C SER A 72 13.97 -3.11 9.06
N LEU A 73 13.16 -2.90 8.00
CA LEU A 73 11.96 -2.08 8.07
C LEU A 73 10.87 -2.78 8.89
N LEU A 74 10.72 -4.10 8.75
CA LEU A 74 9.77 -4.88 9.54
C LEU A 74 10.06 -4.82 11.04
N GLU A 75 11.34 -4.82 11.43
CA GLU A 75 11.73 -4.65 12.84
C GLU A 75 11.33 -3.27 13.38
N ALA A 76 11.37 -2.23 12.55
CA ALA A 76 10.82 -0.93 12.91
C ALA A 76 9.30 -0.97 13.05
N ALA A 77 8.58 -1.57 12.08
CA ALA A 77 7.13 -1.71 12.11
C ALA A 77 6.64 -2.44 13.38
N LYS A 78 7.29 -3.54 13.77
CA LYS A 78 7.00 -4.28 15.00
C LYS A 78 7.12 -3.43 16.27
N ARG A 79 8.06 -2.49 16.31
CA ARG A 79 8.21 -1.57 17.45
C ARG A 79 7.06 -0.58 17.57
N PHE A 80 6.54 -0.10 16.45
CA PHE A 80 5.42 0.85 16.43
C PHE A 80 4.05 0.17 16.56
N VAL A 81 3.94 -1.10 16.12
CA VAL A 81 2.71 -1.88 16.19
C VAL A 81 3.00 -3.25 16.82
N PRO A 82 3.23 -3.32 18.15
CA PRO A 82 3.64 -4.57 18.81
C PRO A 82 2.63 -5.71 18.70
N GLY A 83 1.35 -5.40 18.44
CA GLY A 83 0.28 -6.40 18.22
C GLY A 83 0.07 -6.81 16.77
N GLY A 84 0.86 -6.28 15.83
CA GLY A 84 0.76 -6.60 14.40
C GLY A 84 1.46 -7.92 14.03
N ASP A 85 0.93 -8.61 13.02
CA ASP A 85 1.58 -9.80 12.42
C ASP A 85 2.41 -9.37 11.20
N PHE A 86 3.72 -9.16 11.38
CA PHE A 86 4.63 -8.70 10.34
C PHE A 86 5.51 -9.81 9.80
N LYS A 87 5.49 -10.00 8.46
CA LYS A 87 6.24 -11.05 7.75
C LYS A 87 7.02 -10.49 6.57
N GLU A 88 8.16 -11.09 6.29
CA GLU A 88 8.88 -10.85 5.05
C GLU A 88 8.08 -11.39 3.86
N GLY A 89 7.96 -10.59 2.79
CA GLY A 89 7.24 -10.96 1.58
C GLY A 89 7.16 -9.79 0.61
N THR A 90 6.85 -10.10 -0.65
CA THR A 90 6.63 -9.13 -1.72
C THR A 90 5.15 -9.02 -2.05
N ALA A 91 4.78 -7.96 -2.79
CA ALA A 91 3.39 -7.77 -3.21
C ALA A 91 2.89 -8.89 -4.14
N GLU A 92 3.80 -9.48 -4.92
CA GLU A 92 3.52 -10.58 -5.85
C GLU A 92 3.49 -11.96 -5.17
N ALA A 93 3.94 -12.06 -3.91
CA ALA A 93 4.00 -13.31 -3.15
C ALA A 93 3.68 -13.05 -1.66
N ILE A 94 2.41 -12.82 -1.37
CA ILE A 94 1.93 -12.48 -0.02
C ILE A 94 1.88 -13.74 0.85
N PRO A 95 2.66 -13.82 1.97
CA PRO A 95 2.80 -15.02 2.81
C PRO A 95 1.62 -15.24 3.77
N PHE A 96 0.41 -14.99 3.29
CA PHE A 96 -0.83 -15.22 4.01
C PHE A 96 -1.82 -16.06 3.18
N GLY A 97 -2.71 -16.76 3.87
CA GLY A 97 -3.73 -17.60 3.25
C GLY A 97 -4.80 -16.80 2.50
N ASN A 98 -5.55 -17.49 1.65
CA ASN A 98 -6.68 -16.90 0.92
C ASN A 98 -7.71 -16.30 1.89
N LYS A 99 -8.22 -15.11 1.56
CA LYS A 99 -9.31 -14.44 2.32
C LYS A 99 -8.97 -14.25 3.81
N ALA A 100 -7.68 -14.08 4.14
CA ALA A 100 -7.23 -13.88 5.52
C ALA A 100 -7.58 -12.49 6.07
N PHE A 101 -7.87 -11.53 5.19
CA PHE A 101 -8.14 -10.13 5.54
C PHE A 101 -9.46 -9.66 4.93
N ASP A 102 -10.01 -8.58 5.49
CA ASP A 102 -11.13 -7.85 4.88
C ASP A 102 -10.63 -6.85 3.84
N LEU A 103 -9.45 -6.29 4.07
CA LEU A 103 -8.87 -5.21 3.29
C LEU A 103 -7.36 -5.43 3.11
N ALA A 104 -6.85 -5.29 1.88
CA ALA A 104 -5.44 -5.08 1.60
C ALA A 104 -5.21 -3.64 1.16
N PHE A 105 -4.19 -3.01 1.74
CA PHE A 105 -3.75 -1.66 1.41
C PHE A 105 -2.32 -1.72 0.84
N LEU A 106 -2.11 -1.09 -0.32
CA LEU A 106 -0.82 -0.96 -0.99
C LEU A 106 -0.46 0.53 -1.03
N GLY A 107 0.40 0.97 -0.14
CA GLY A 107 0.84 2.37 -0.07
C GLY A 107 2.18 2.58 -0.78
N HIS A 108 2.18 3.16 -1.97
CA HIS A 108 3.37 3.39 -2.80
C HIS A 108 4.14 2.12 -3.19
N VAL A 109 3.41 1.05 -3.46
CA VAL A 109 3.97 -0.27 -3.77
C VAL A 109 3.75 -0.66 -5.23
N LEU A 110 2.60 -0.29 -5.80
CA LEU A 110 2.22 -0.81 -7.11
C LEU A 110 3.17 -0.35 -8.22
N HIS A 111 3.68 0.89 -8.15
CA HIS A 111 4.67 1.40 -9.10
C HIS A 111 6.08 0.80 -8.92
N GLU A 112 6.36 0.20 -7.76
CA GLU A 112 7.62 -0.49 -7.45
C GLU A 112 7.57 -2.00 -7.77
N ALA A 113 6.37 -2.55 -7.96
CA ALA A 113 6.17 -3.98 -8.22
C ALA A 113 6.77 -4.40 -9.57
N ASP A 114 7.43 -5.55 -9.58
CA ASP A 114 7.98 -6.13 -10.82
C ASP A 114 6.85 -6.58 -11.76
N ASP A 115 5.76 -7.12 -11.19
CA ASP A 115 4.51 -7.44 -11.88
C ASP A 115 3.31 -6.85 -11.12
N PRO A 116 2.87 -5.63 -11.45
CA PRO A 116 1.73 -4.98 -10.79
C PRO A 116 0.43 -5.77 -10.88
N VAL A 117 0.24 -6.54 -11.96
CA VAL A 117 -0.95 -7.39 -12.13
C VAL A 117 -0.91 -8.56 -11.14
N ALA A 118 0.25 -9.21 -10.99
CA ALA A 118 0.45 -10.27 -9.99
C ALA A 118 0.27 -9.73 -8.57
N ALA A 119 0.79 -8.53 -8.27
CA ALA A 119 0.61 -7.86 -6.98
C ALA A 119 -0.88 -7.64 -6.64
N LEU A 120 -1.66 -7.13 -7.59
CA LEU A 120 -3.10 -6.96 -7.37
C LEU A 120 -3.88 -8.29 -7.31
N LYS A 121 -3.45 -9.32 -8.05
CA LYS A 121 -4.03 -10.68 -7.91
C LYS A 121 -3.81 -11.26 -6.53
N GLU A 122 -2.61 -11.10 -5.97
CA GLU A 122 -2.29 -11.54 -4.62
C GLU A 122 -3.09 -10.74 -3.56
N ALA A 123 -3.14 -9.41 -3.69
CA ALA A 123 -3.96 -8.56 -2.82
C ALA A 123 -5.45 -8.99 -2.86
N ARG A 124 -5.97 -9.31 -4.04
CA ARG A 124 -7.33 -9.86 -4.21
C ARG A 124 -7.49 -11.22 -3.56
N ARG A 125 -6.51 -12.11 -3.73
CA ARG A 125 -6.54 -13.48 -3.16
C ARG A 125 -6.68 -13.46 -1.64
N VAL A 126 -5.94 -12.56 -0.99
CA VAL A 126 -5.92 -12.48 0.48
C VAL A 126 -7.06 -11.66 1.07
N SER A 127 -7.78 -10.88 0.27
CA SER A 127 -8.85 -9.98 0.71
C SER A 127 -10.25 -10.53 0.47
N THR A 128 -11.23 -10.06 1.26
CA THR A 128 -12.65 -10.45 1.12
C THR A 128 -13.57 -9.31 0.71
N LYS A 129 -13.17 -8.05 0.92
CA LYS A 129 -14.06 -6.88 0.71
C LYS A 129 -13.46 -5.82 -0.19
N ARG A 130 -12.19 -5.45 0.04
CA ARG A 130 -11.59 -4.30 -0.65
C ARG A 130 -10.08 -4.47 -0.82
N VAL A 131 -9.58 -3.94 -1.94
CA VAL A 131 -8.18 -3.58 -2.10
C VAL A 131 -8.12 -2.07 -2.31
N SER A 132 -7.15 -1.40 -1.67
CA SER A 132 -6.92 0.03 -1.82
C SER A 132 -5.45 0.27 -2.17
N VAL A 133 -5.22 1.16 -3.13
CA VAL A 133 -3.88 1.51 -3.62
C VAL A 133 -3.70 3.02 -3.48
N LEU A 134 -2.63 3.44 -2.81
CA LEU A 134 -2.22 4.84 -2.70
C LEU A 134 -0.98 5.05 -3.56
N GLU A 135 -1.04 6.00 -4.47
CA GLU A 135 0.05 6.28 -5.42
C GLU A 135 0.33 7.77 -5.56
N TRP A 136 1.50 8.08 -6.06
CA TRP A 136 1.85 9.42 -6.50
C TRP A 136 0.99 9.83 -7.68
N PRO A 137 0.51 11.09 -7.74
CA PRO A 137 -0.24 11.57 -8.90
C PRO A 137 0.66 11.53 -10.15
N TYR A 138 0.06 11.24 -11.30
CA TYR A 138 0.78 11.17 -12.58
C TYR A 138 1.03 12.58 -13.12
N VAL A 139 1.90 13.32 -12.44
CA VAL A 139 2.36 14.68 -12.79
C VAL A 139 3.87 14.78 -12.60
N ASP A 140 4.52 15.65 -13.39
CA ASP A 140 5.95 15.91 -13.25
C ASP A 140 6.16 16.94 -12.14
N GLU A 141 6.72 16.51 -11.01
CA GLU A 141 6.98 17.34 -9.83
C GLU A 141 8.24 16.89 -9.10
N GLU A 142 8.82 17.76 -8.27
CA GLU A 142 10.07 17.49 -7.56
C GLU A 142 9.97 16.38 -6.51
N GLN A 143 8.76 16.15 -5.97
CA GLN A 143 8.53 15.15 -4.92
C GLN A 143 8.13 13.80 -5.50
N GLY A 144 8.60 12.73 -4.88
CA GLY A 144 8.28 11.37 -5.29
C GLY A 144 9.19 10.82 -6.40
N PRO A 145 8.81 9.68 -7.01
CA PRO A 145 9.58 9.08 -8.09
C PRO A 145 9.45 9.90 -9.37
N PRO A 146 10.41 9.76 -10.32
CA PRO A 146 10.29 10.37 -11.64
C PRO A 146 8.99 9.95 -12.34
N LEU A 147 8.45 10.82 -13.22
CA LEU A 147 7.17 10.58 -13.92
C LEU A 147 7.12 9.22 -14.62
N GLY A 148 8.24 8.76 -15.20
CA GLY A 148 8.32 7.46 -15.87
C GLY A 148 8.16 6.24 -14.94
N HIS A 149 8.20 6.44 -13.62
CA HIS A 149 7.97 5.40 -12.61
C HIS A 149 6.59 5.56 -11.93
N ARG A 150 5.80 6.57 -12.30
CA ARG A 150 4.46 6.78 -11.77
C ARG A 150 3.42 6.08 -12.64
N LEU A 151 2.31 5.71 -12.04
CA LEU A 151 1.17 5.09 -12.73
C LEU A 151 0.08 6.13 -12.98
N SER A 152 -0.38 6.25 -14.22
CA SER A 152 -1.57 7.03 -14.51
C SER A 152 -2.84 6.33 -14.01
N ALA A 153 -3.93 7.08 -13.84
CA ALA A 153 -5.22 6.49 -13.44
C ALA A 153 -5.69 5.40 -14.41
N ASP A 154 -5.48 5.60 -15.72
CA ASP A 154 -5.81 4.61 -16.74
C ASP A 154 -4.93 3.36 -16.62
N ALA A 155 -3.64 3.51 -16.29
CA ALA A 155 -2.75 2.39 -16.04
C ALA A 155 -3.20 1.58 -14.82
N VAL A 156 -3.54 2.24 -13.71
CA VAL A 156 -4.06 1.56 -12.50
C VAL A 156 -5.37 0.83 -12.80
N ALA A 157 -6.29 1.45 -13.55
CA ALA A 157 -7.55 0.82 -13.95
C ALA A 157 -7.31 -0.42 -14.82
N SER A 158 -6.40 -0.34 -15.80
CA SER A 158 -6.04 -1.47 -16.66
C SER A 158 -5.39 -2.62 -15.90
N ILE A 159 -4.48 -2.32 -14.94
CA ILE A 159 -3.86 -3.32 -14.07
C ILE A 159 -4.94 -4.01 -13.20
N ALA A 160 -5.85 -3.24 -12.64
CA ALA A 160 -6.95 -3.78 -11.83
C ALA A 160 -7.88 -4.69 -12.64
N GLU A 161 -8.24 -4.31 -13.87
CA GLU A 161 -9.04 -5.14 -14.79
C GLU A 161 -8.34 -6.47 -15.10
N GLN A 162 -7.05 -6.43 -15.44
CA GLN A 162 -6.23 -7.62 -15.69
C GLN A 162 -6.09 -8.53 -14.44
N ALA A 163 -6.15 -7.94 -13.25
CA ALA A 163 -6.17 -8.68 -11.98
C ALA A 163 -7.55 -9.23 -11.61
N GLY A 164 -8.57 -8.99 -12.45
CA GLY A 164 -9.93 -9.51 -12.30
C GLY A 164 -10.81 -8.66 -11.38
N PHE A 165 -10.46 -7.40 -11.15
CA PHE A 165 -11.33 -6.44 -10.47
C PHE A 165 -12.32 -5.79 -11.45
N GLY A 166 -13.41 -5.27 -10.90
CA GLY A 166 -14.37 -4.45 -11.64
C GLY A 166 -13.98 -2.98 -11.65
N GLN A 167 -14.96 -2.11 -11.43
CA GLN A 167 -14.77 -0.66 -11.44
C GLN A 167 -13.80 -0.19 -10.35
N VAL A 168 -12.88 0.66 -10.74
CA VAL A 168 -11.95 1.36 -9.84
C VAL A 168 -12.54 2.71 -9.46
N GLU A 169 -12.68 2.94 -8.16
CA GLU A 169 -12.99 4.28 -7.63
C GLU A 169 -11.68 5.04 -7.43
N HIS A 170 -11.55 6.22 -8.05
CA HIS A 170 -10.39 7.09 -7.96
C HIS A 170 -10.72 8.33 -7.14
N LEU A 171 -9.98 8.56 -6.06
CA LEU A 171 -10.10 9.68 -5.15
C LEU A 171 -8.82 10.51 -5.18
N LYS A 172 -8.91 11.74 -5.67
CA LYS A 172 -7.78 12.68 -5.64
C LYS A 172 -7.66 13.30 -4.26
N LEU A 173 -6.46 13.22 -3.69
CA LEU A 173 -6.07 13.89 -2.45
C LEU A 173 -5.24 15.14 -2.77
N ALA A 174 -4.71 15.82 -1.74
CA ALA A 174 -3.90 17.02 -1.97
C ALA A 174 -2.58 16.69 -2.69
N HIS A 175 -1.96 15.55 -2.33
CA HIS A 175 -0.64 15.16 -2.83
C HIS A 175 -0.59 13.72 -3.34
N MET A 176 -1.68 12.96 -3.26
CA MET A 176 -1.72 11.55 -3.60
C MET A 176 -2.99 11.21 -4.37
N ASP A 177 -2.96 10.10 -5.07
CA ASP A 177 -4.13 9.48 -5.69
C ASP A 177 -4.45 8.17 -4.94
N LEU A 178 -5.69 8.05 -4.44
CA LEU A 178 -6.18 6.84 -3.77
C LEU A 178 -7.16 6.11 -4.68
N TYR A 179 -6.90 4.85 -4.91
CA TYR A 179 -7.77 3.96 -5.69
C TYR A 179 -8.38 2.91 -4.77
N ARG A 180 -9.68 2.63 -4.94
CA ARG A 180 -10.38 1.58 -4.20
C ARG A 180 -11.11 0.66 -5.16
N VAL A 181 -11.00 -0.63 -4.93
CA VAL A 181 -11.68 -1.67 -5.71
C VAL A 181 -12.32 -2.69 -4.78
N ALA A 182 -13.54 -3.12 -5.11
CA ALA A 182 -14.22 -4.19 -4.40
C ALA A 182 -13.68 -5.56 -4.85
N VAL A 183 -13.59 -6.51 -3.92
CA VAL A 183 -13.19 -7.91 -4.18
C VAL A 183 -14.41 -8.76 -4.54
#